data_83ed0075291d27db4f117e04deac91ce
#
_entry.id   83ed0075291d27db4f117e04deac91ce
#
_cell.length_a   1.000
_cell.length_b   1.000
_cell.length_c   1.000
_cell.angle_alpha   90.00
_cell.angle_beta   90.00
_cell.angle_gamma   90.00
#
_symmetry.space_group_name_H-M   'P 1'
#
loop_
_entity.id
_entity.type
_entity.pdbx_description
1 polymer ?
#
loop_
_entity_poly.entity_id
_entity_poly.type
_entity_poly.pdbx_seq_one_letter_code
_entity_poly.pdbx_strand_id
1 'polypeptide(L)'
;MLYRPDRVMRPAPWAEPIRVGDLWSDASGDAAYNQLVRAPYPHSHERLRRSDPLYDIILITNWNYPVAETGKGSAIFLHQWRGPGYPTAGCIAFSRANLMWIASRVEPGTRVIVPEALAD
;
A
#
# COMPACT_ATOMS: atom_id res chain seq x y z
N MET A 1 -1.59 1.50 -8.25
CA MET A 1 -0.43 0.65 -7.86
C MET A 1 0.82 1.50 -7.88
N LEU A 2 1.65 1.37 -6.86
CA LEU A 2 2.95 2.01 -6.78
C LEU A 2 4.04 0.95 -6.80
N TYR A 3 5.22 1.28 -7.33
CA TYR A 3 6.34 0.33 -7.37
C TYR A 3 7.68 1.05 -7.26
N ARG A 4 8.71 0.32 -6.80
CA ARG A 4 10.09 0.80 -6.71
C ARG A 4 10.80 0.52 -8.05
N PRO A 5 11.00 1.54 -8.88
CA PRO A 5 11.61 1.32 -10.21
C PRO A 5 13.07 0.90 -10.14
N ASP A 6 13.74 1.13 -9.02
CA ASP A 6 15.12 0.70 -8.79
C ASP A 6 15.23 -0.76 -8.33
N ARG A 7 14.12 -1.43 -8.06
CA ARG A 7 14.11 -2.80 -7.50
C ARG A 7 13.29 -3.79 -8.30
N VAL A 8 12.22 -3.34 -8.95
CA VAL A 8 11.33 -4.21 -9.74
C VAL A 8 11.01 -3.55 -11.07
N MET A 9 10.72 -4.36 -12.07
CA MET A 9 10.18 -3.88 -13.33
C MET A 9 8.75 -3.38 -13.12
N ARG A 10 8.28 -2.47 -13.97
CA ARG A 10 6.90 -1.99 -13.92
C ARG A 10 5.94 -3.18 -14.00
N PRO A 11 5.14 -3.44 -12.95
CA PRO A 11 4.27 -4.63 -12.92
C PRO A 11 3.10 -4.56 -13.88
N ALA A 12 2.65 -3.34 -14.21
CA ALA A 12 1.53 -3.10 -15.12
C ALA A 12 1.66 -1.71 -15.72
N PRO A 13 1.08 -1.46 -16.90
CA PRO A 13 1.17 -0.14 -17.55
C PRO A 13 0.64 1.02 -16.71
N TRP A 14 -0.32 0.76 -15.83
CA TRP A 14 -0.94 1.78 -14.96
C TRP A 14 -0.23 1.97 -13.61
N ALA A 15 0.86 1.24 -13.38
CA ALA A 15 1.65 1.38 -12.14
C ALA A 15 2.48 2.66 -12.18
N GLU A 16 2.53 3.37 -11.05
CA GLU A 16 3.28 4.61 -10.89
C GLU A 16 4.52 4.39 -10.03
N PRO A 17 5.65 5.02 -10.35
CA PRO A 17 6.86 4.83 -9.56
C PRO A 17 6.78 5.55 -8.21
N ILE A 18 7.28 4.89 -7.17
CA ILE A 18 7.52 5.52 -5.88
C ILE A 18 8.76 6.41 -6.02
N ARG A 19 8.61 7.68 -5.65
CA ARG A 19 9.67 8.68 -5.75
C ARG A 19 10.29 8.95 -4.38
N VAL A 20 11.50 9.47 -4.39
CA VAL A 20 12.12 9.97 -3.16
C VAL A 20 11.22 11.05 -2.57
N GLY A 21 10.94 10.92 -1.27
CA GLY A 21 10.04 11.86 -0.57
C GLY A 21 8.55 11.51 -0.63
N ASP A 22 8.17 10.42 -1.30
CA ASP A 22 6.79 9.97 -1.27
C ASP A 22 6.45 9.36 0.10
N LEU A 23 5.37 9.86 0.71
CA LEU A 23 4.89 9.49 2.03
C LEU A 23 3.40 9.21 1.96
N TRP A 24 2.90 8.48 2.94
CA TRP A 24 1.47 8.26 3.09
C TRP A 24 1.03 8.77 4.46
N SER A 25 0.09 9.71 4.47
CA SER A 25 -0.38 10.29 5.72
C SER A 25 -1.29 9.34 6.50
N ASP A 26 -0.98 9.16 7.77
CA ASP A 26 -1.83 8.51 8.76
C ASP A 26 -2.20 9.47 9.89
N ALA A 27 -2.13 10.76 9.61
CA ALA A 27 -2.39 11.82 10.57
C ALA A 27 -3.89 12.04 10.76
N SER A 28 -4.44 11.50 11.84
CA SER A 28 -5.85 11.71 12.19
C SER A 28 -6.17 13.19 12.33
N GLY A 29 -7.25 13.64 11.69
CA GLY A 29 -7.68 15.03 11.74
C GLY A 29 -7.03 15.95 10.73
N ASP A 30 -6.01 15.51 10.01
CA ASP A 30 -5.44 16.27 8.91
C ASP A 30 -6.24 16.04 7.62
N ALA A 31 -6.34 17.06 6.78
CA ALA A 31 -7.07 16.96 5.50
C ALA A 31 -6.46 15.93 4.55
N ALA A 32 -5.16 15.64 4.69
CA ALA A 32 -4.45 14.67 3.88
C ALA A 32 -4.48 13.25 4.46
N TYR A 33 -5.23 13.00 5.53
CA TYR A 33 -5.33 11.69 6.14
C TYR A 33 -5.66 10.60 5.09
N ASN A 34 -4.91 9.52 5.12
CA ASN A 34 -5.02 8.40 4.18
C ASN A 34 -4.82 8.82 2.72
N GLN A 35 -3.86 9.72 2.48
CA GLN A 35 -3.51 10.21 1.14
C GLN A 35 -1.99 10.16 0.93
N LEU A 36 -1.60 10.09 -0.34
CA LEU A 36 -0.22 10.29 -0.75
C LEU A 36 0.16 11.75 -0.50
N VAL A 37 1.27 11.95 0.19
CA VAL A 37 1.83 13.29 0.44
C VAL A 37 3.32 13.26 0.12
N ARG A 38 3.92 14.45 0.02
CA ARG A 38 5.35 14.58 -0.26
C ARG A 38 6.08 15.24 0.90
N ALA A 39 7.30 14.81 1.12
CA ALA A 39 8.18 15.46 2.09
C ALA A 39 8.54 16.90 1.61
N PRO A 40 8.67 17.88 2.51
CA PRO A 40 8.45 17.75 3.96
C PRO A 40 6.97 17.71 4.35
N TYR A 41 6.63 16.83 5.27
CA TYR A 41 5.27 16.72 5.80
C TYR A 41 5.37 16.56 7.32
N PRO A 42 4.87 17.53 8.11
CA PRO A 42 5.13 17.60 9.55
C PRO A 42 4.23 16.71 10.40
N HIS A 43 3.22 16.08 9.79
CA HIS A 43 2.28 15.25 10.53
C HIS A 43 2.64 13.76 10.42
N SER A 44 1.96 12.90 11.17
CA SER A 44 2.20 11.46 11.17
C SER A 44 2.07 10.84 9.78
N HIS A 45 3.02 10.01 9.40
CA HIS A 45 3.06 9.40 8.07
C HIS A 45 3.90 8.13 8.04
N GLU A 46 3.73 7.37 6.96
CA GLU A 46 4.60 6.26 6.60
C GLU A 46 5.46 6.64 5.41
N ARG A 47 6.70 6.15 5.38
CA ARG A 47 7.56 6.25 4.20
C ARG A 47 7.18 5.17 3.21
N LEU A 48 6.94 5.56 1.97
CA LEU A 48 6.69 4.59 0.90
C LEU A 48 7.99 4.02 0.33
N ARG A 49 9.04 4.84 0.28
CA ARG A 49 10.37 4.41 -0.17
C ARG A 49 11.17 3.86 1.00
N ARG A 50 11.00 2.57 1.29
CA ARG A 50 11.62 1.88 2.42
C ARG A 50 12.95 1.23 2.03
N SER A 51 13.81 1.02 3.02
CA SER A 51 15.06 0.27 2.83
C SER A 51 14.83 -1.23 2.72
N ASP A 52 13.76 -1.76 3.36
CA ASP A 52 13.34 -3.15 3.21
C ASP A 52 12.47 -3.33 1.96
N PRO A 53 12.15 -4.59 1.55
CA PRO A 53 11.39 -4.83 0.32
C PRO A 53 9.87 -4.78 0.49
N LEU A 54 9.35 -4.44 1.67
CA LEU A 54 7.92 -4.55 1.96
C LEU A 54 7.05 -3.74 0.97
N TYR A 55 7.52 -2.56 0.59
CA TYR A 55 6.79 -1.65 -0.30
C TYR A 55 7.42 -1.56 -1.70
N ASP A 56 8.13 -2.58 -2.12
CA ASP A 56 8.64 -2.62 -3.50
C ASP A 56 7.50 -2.58 -4.53
N ILE A 57 6.36 -3.17 -4.17
CA ILE A 57 5.09 -3.08 -4.90
C ILE A 57 3.98 -2.83 -3.88
N ILE A 58 3.16 -1.82 -4.14
CA ILE A 58 2.01 -1.49 -3.30
C ILE A 58 0.76 -1.45 -4.17
N LEU A 59 -0.22 -2.29 -3.84
CA LEU A 59 -1.56 -2.20 -4.41
C LEU A 59 -2.43 -1.44 -3.41
N ILE A 60 -2.87 -0.26 -3.81
CA ILE A 60 -3.68 0.61 -2.95
C ILE A 60 -5.13 0.15 -3.05
N THR A 61 -5.73 -0.20 -1.91
CA THR A 61 -7.16 -0.53 -1.86
C THR A 61 -7.97 0.75 -1.74
N ASN A 62 -9.25 0.67 -2.06
CA ASN A 62 -10.17 1.79 -1.85
C ASN A 62 -10.81 1.77 -0.45
N TRP A 63 -10.28 0.99 0.46
CA TRP A 63 -10.70 1.03 1.85
C TRP A 63 -10.39 2.42 2.43
N ASN A 64 -11.44 3.15 2.82
CA ASN A 64 -11.32 4.51 3.36
C ASN A 64 -10.50 5.45 2.45
N TYR A 65 -10.63 5.28 1.14
CA TYR A 65 -9.84 6.00 0.14
C TYR A 65 -10.65 6.08 -1.18
N PRO A 66 -10.66 7.17 -1.92
CA PRO A 66 -9.93 8.44 -1.68
C PRO A 66 -10.59 9.39 -0.69
N VAL A 67 -11.84 9.18 -0.32
CA VAL A 67 -12.52 9.99 0.70
C VAL A 67 -12.40 9.28 2.04
N ALA A 68 -11.64 9.87 2.97
CA ALA A 68 -11.28 9.24 4.22
C ALA A 68 -12.05 9.78 5.41
N GLU A 69 -12.45 8.86 6.31
CA GLU A 69 -12.96 9.17 7.63
C GLU A 69 -11.89 8.85 8.67
N THR A 70 -11.62 9.78 9.57
CA THR A 70 -10.66 9.60 10.66
C THR A 70 -11.02 8.37 11.50
N GLY A 71 -10.03 7.54 11.79
CA GLY A 71 -10.19 6.36 12.64
C GLY A 71 -10.64 5.09 11.92
N LYS A 72 -10.92 5.15 10.62
CA LYS A 72 -11.33 3.97 9.85
C LYS A 72 -10.20 3.22 9.16
N GLY A 73 -8.98 3.67 9.33
CA GLY A 73 -7.79 3.03 8.81
C GLY A 73 -7.13 3.82 7.70
N SER A 74 -5.80 3.76 7.67
CA SER A 74 -4.94 4.42 6.70
C SER A 74 -3.94 3.43 6.15
N ALA A 75 -3.52 3.61 4.89
CA ALA A 75 -2.52 2.78 4.23
C ALA A 75 -2.92 1.30 4.20
N ILE A 76 -4.17 1.01 3.82
CA ILE A 76 -4.64 -0.37 3.69
C ILE A 76 -4.26 -0.85 2.29
N PHE A 77 -3.10 -1.48 2.21
CA PHE A 77 -2.47 -1.91 0.96
C PHE A 77 -2.37 -3.43 0.86
N LEU A 78 -2.15 -3.93 -0.36
CA LEU A 78 -1.55 -5.22 -0.58
C LEU A 78 -0.06 -4.99 -0.79
N HIS A 79 0.79 -5.69 -0.04
CA HIS A 79 2.23 -5.54 -0.13
C HIS A 79 2.96 -6.85 0.16
N GLN A 80 4.30 -6.84 0.11
CA GLN A 80 5.11 -8.00 0.42
C GLN A 80 5.15 -8.23 1.94
N TRP A 81 5.06 -9.49 2.35
CA TRP A 81 5.19 -9.86 3.76
C TRP A 81 6.64 -9.80 4.25
N ARG A 82 6.83 -9.76 5.55
CA ARG A 82 8.14 -9.93 6.18
C ARG A 82 8.59 -11.39 6.13
N GLY A 83 7.63 -12.31 6.15
CA GLY A 83 7.81 -13.74 6.13
C GLY A 83 6.49 -14.43 6.46
N PRO A 84 6.43 -15.78 6.32
CA PRO A 84 5.20 -16.53 6.65
C PRO A 84 4.78 -16.30 8.11
N GLY A 85 3.50 -15.99 8.33
CA GLY A 85 2.94 -15.83 9.66
C GLY A 85 3.21 -14.48 10.35
N TYR A 86 3.95 -13.56 9.72
CA TYR A 86 4.15 -12.22 10.28
C TYR A 86 2.87 -11.39 10.15
N PRO A 87 2.39 -10.79 11.25
CA PRO A 87 1.18 -9.97 11.21
C PRO A 87 1.42 -8.61 10.58
N THR A 88 0.33 -7.96 10.16
CA THR A 88 0.31 -6.59 9.69
C THR A 88 -0.69 -5.78 10.51
N ALA A 89 -0.65 -4.46 10.37
CA ALA A 89 -1.61 -3.56 11.01
C ALA A 89 -2.81 -3.25 10.10
N GLY A 90 -3.35 -4.28 9.43
CA GLY A 90 -4.54 -4.17 8.57
C GLY A 90 -4.29 -4.41 7.08
N CYS A 91 -3.04 -4.39 6.64
CA CYS A 91 -2.68 -4.69 5.26
C CYS A 91 -2.77 -6.19 4.97
N ILE A 92 -2.94 -6.53 3.70
CA ILE A 92 -2.87 -7.92 3.24
C ILE A 92 -1.48 -8.12 2.63
N ALA A 93 -0.72 -9.05 3.21
CA ALA A 93 0.66 -9.28 2.82
C ALA A 93 0.84 -10.64 2.15
N PHE A 94 1.70 -10.69 1.15
CA PHE A 94 1.96 -11.87 0.32
C PHE A 94 3.45 -12.11 0.20
N SER A 95 3.81 -13.35 -0.15
CA SER A 95 5.18 -13.61 -0.63
C SER A 95 5.46 -12.72 -1.86
N ARG A 96 6.74 -12.42 -2.09
CA ARG A 96 7.13 -11.62 -3.26
C ARG A 96 6.62 -12.20 -4.57
N ALA A 97 6.75 -13.53 -4.74
CA ALA A 97 6.31 -14.20 -5.95
C ALA A 97 4.80 -14.08 -6.15
N ASN A 98 4.01 -14.29 -5.11
CA ASN A 98 2.55 -14.17 -5.18
C ASN A 98 2.12 -12.73 -5.42
N LEU A 99 2.75 -11.76 -4.77
CA LEU A 99 2.45 -10.35 -4.98
C LEU A 99 2.76 -9.92 -6.42
N MET A 100 3.89 -10.34 -6.97
CA MET A 100 4.25 -10.03 -8.36
C MET A 100 3.27 -10.66 -9.34
N TRP A 101 2.83 -11.89 -9.07
CA TRP A 101 1.81 -12.56 -9.88
C TRP A 101 0.50 -11.79 -9.88
N ILE A 102 0.04 -11.37 -8.70
CA ILE A 102 -1.17 -10.56 -8.55
C ILE A 102 -1.02 -9.23 -9.28
N ALA A 103 0.07 -8.51 -9.02
CA ALA A 103 0.31 -7.18 -9.56
C ALA A 103 0.34 -7.15 -11.10
N SER A 104 0.79 -8.25 -11.73
CA SER A 104 0.84 -8.35 -13.19
C SER A 104 -0.52 -8.67 -13.83
N ARG A 105 -1.52 -9.01 -13.05
CA ARG A 105 -2.83 -9.49 -13.54
C ARG A 105 -4.02 -8.63 -13.14
N VAL A 106 -3.93 -7.90 -12.03
CA VAL A 106 -5.02 -7.04 -11.60
C VAL A 106 -5.14 -5.81 -12.48
N GLU A 107 -6.34 -5.25 -12.53
CA GLU A 107 -6.64 -3.99 -13.19
C GLU A 107 -7.27 -3.04 -12.18
N PRO A 108 -7.27 -1.71 -12.44
CA PRO A 108 -8.04 -0.79 -11.61
C PRO A 108 -9.50 -1.24 -11.52
N GLY A 109 -10.01 -1.32 -10.30
CA GLY A 109 -11.37 -1.82 -10.06
C GLY A 109 -11.45 -3.31 -9.74
N THR A 110 -10.36 -4.08 -9.84
CA THR A 110 -10.34 -5.46 -9.38
C THR A 110 -10.73 -5.52 -7.91
N ARG A 111 -11.61 -6.45 -7.56
CA ARG A 111 -12.14 -6.56 -6.20
C ARG A 111 -11.25 -7.46 -5.37
N VAL A 112 -10.98 -7.04 -4.13
CA VAL A 112 -10.34 -7.86 -3.12
C VAL A 112 -11.41 -8.30 -2.14
N ILE A 113 -11.61 -9.60 -2.01
CA ILE A 113 -12.63 -10.17 -1.12
C ILE A 113 -11.90 -10.92 -0.01
N VAL A 114 -12.13 -10.50 1.23
CA VAL A 114 -11.65 -11.22 2.42
C VAL A 114 -12.80 -12.06 2.93
N PRO A 115 -12.73 -13.40 2.84
CA PRO A 115 -13.78 -14.26 3.33
C PRO A 115 -14.01 -14.07 4.83
N GLU A 116 -15.25 -14.19 5.27
CA GLU A 116 -15.61 -14.02 6.68
C GLU A 116 -14.79 -14.94 7.59
N ALA A 117 -14.50 -16.15 7.15
CA ALA A 117 -13.68 -17.10 7.91
C ALA A 117 -12.23 -16.62 8.16
N LEU A 118 -11.75 -15.64 7.40
CA LEU A 118 -10.42 -15.06 7.55
C LEU A 118 -10.44 -13.66 8.17
N ALA A 119 -11.62 -13.11 8.43
CA ALA A 119 -11.77 -11.75 8.94
C ALA A 119 -11.65 -11.67 10.47
N ASP A 120 -11.67 -12.80 11.16
CA ASP A 120 -11.62 -12.87 12.64
C ASP A 120 -10.19 -12.93 13.17
#